data_512c49da7abc45929bba62f74df6325b
#
_entry.id   512c49da7abc45929bba62f74df6325b
#
_cell.length_a   1.000
_cell.length_b   1.000
_cell.length_c   1.000
_cell.angle_alpha   90.00
_cell.angle_beta   90.00
_cell.angle_gamma   90.00
#
_symmetry.space_group_name_H-M   'P 1'
#
loop_
_entity.id
_entity.type
_entity.pdbx_description
1 polymer ?
#
loop_
_entity_poly.entity_id
_entity_poly.type
_entity_poly.pdbx_seq_one_letter_code
_entity_poly.pdbx_strand_id
1 'polypeptide(L)'
;MMPDFMISRRRLLTAMALSPLLWKMNAAQAAAIDPQRIVALEWLPVELLLALGVTPYGVADIPNYTLWVNEPRLPASVIDIGLRTEPNLELLTQMKPSYLVWSAGYGPSEEKLARIAPGRGFAFSDGKKPLTNARKSLSEMAQLLNLESAARSHLDHFDSVIDSYKPRFAGRGDRPLLMVTLLDARHMLVFGNNCLFQEVLDRYGIKNAWEGEMTFWGSTAVGIDRLAAFKDVDVLCFDHGNEREMQTLMATPLWQAMPFVRQQRVKRVPAVWFYGATLSAMHFARVLDSALGGQA
;
A
#
# COMPACT_ATOMS: atom_id res chain seq x y z
N MET A 1 -45.99 27.23 -54.85
CA MET A 1 -46.46 25.84 -54.87
C MET A 1 -45.36 24.99 -54.20
N MET A 2 -45.45 24.76 -52.91
CA MET A 2 -44.50 23.90 -52.17
C MET A 2 -45.03 22.47 -52.10
N PRO A 3 -44.25 21.46 -52.34
CA PRO A 3 -44.70 20.08 -52.19
C PRO A 3 -44.68 19.66 -50.72
N ASP A 4 -45.84 19.25 -50.19
CA ASP A 4 -46.04 18.61 -48.90
C ASP A 4 -45.31 17.26 -48.86
N PHE A 5 -44.27 17.15 -48.03
CA PHE A 5 -43.62 15.89 -47.72
C PHE A 5 -44.41 15.16 -46.62
N MET A 6 -45.41 14.42 -47.02
CA MET A 6 -46.13 13.51 -46.14
C MET A 6 -45.30 12.26 -45.86
N ILE A 7 -44.67 12.22 -44.68
CA ILE A 7 -43.97 11.01 -44.22
C ILE A 7 -45.01 9.95 -43.83
N SER A 8 -45.10 8.88 -44.61
CA SER A 8 -46.03 7.78 -44.39
C SER A 8 -45.78 7.12 -43.03
N ARG A 9 -46.84 6.88 -42.25
CA ARG A 9 -46.80 6.18 -40.93
C ARG A 9 -46.08 4.83 -40.98
N ARG A 10 -46.07 4.14 -42.10
CA ARG A 10 -45.31 2.89 -42.34
C ARG A 10 -43.82 3.08 -42.36
N ARG A 11 -43.31 4.19 -42.88
CA ARG A 11 -41.84 4.50 -42.85
C ARG A 11 -41.34 4.91 -41.46
N LEU A 12 -42.22 5.51 -40.66
CA LEU A 12 -41.89 5.81 -39.25
C LEU A 12 -41.77 4.56 -38.40
N LEU A 13 -42.65 3.56 -38.61
CA LEU A 13 -42.63 2.29 -37.89
C LEU A 13 -41.44 1.40 -38.28
N THR A 14 -40.97 1.44 -39.52
CA THR A 14 -39.71 0.77 -39.94
C THR A 14 -38.46 1.44 -39.38
N ALA A 15 -38.43 2.76 -39.24
CA ALA A 15 -37.33 3.46 -38.59
C ALA A 15 -37.25 3.16 -37.08
N MET A 16 -38.40 2.97 -36.39
CA MET A 16 -38.43 2.58 -34.97
C MET A 16 -38.03 1.11 -34.74
N ALA A 17 -38.25 0.20 -35.71
CA ALA A 17 -37.86 -1.20 -35.58
C ALA A 17 -36.33 -1.44 -35.69
N LEU A 18 -35.59 -0.49 -36.29
CA LEU A 18 -34.12 -0.54 -36.45
C LEU A 18 -33.38 0.17 -35.32
N SER A 19 -34.06 0.96 -34.48
CA SER A 19 -33.42 1.68 -33.35
C SER A 19 -32.79 0.77 -32.27
N PRO A 20 -33.30 -0.41 -31.93
CA PRO A 20 -32.62 -1.28 -30.94
C PRO A 20 -31.30 -1.87 -31.44
N LEU A 21 -31.13 -1.99 -32.77
CA LEU A 21 -29.87 -2.46 -33.38
C LEU A 21 -28.78 -1.39 -33.36
N LEU A 22 -29.17 -0.14 -33.52
CA LEU A 22 -28.22 1.00 -33.45
C LEU A 22 -27.80 1.32 -32.01
N TRP A 23 -28.65 1.02 -31.02
CA TRP A 23 -28.32 1.18 -29.59
C TRP A 23 -27.34 0.12 -29.10
N LYS A 24 -27.28 -1.06 -29.72
CA LYS A 24 -26.26 -2.09 -29.40
C LYS A 24 -24.89 -1.82 -30.00
N MET A 25 -24.79 -0.93 -30.97
CA MET A 25 -23.50 -0.60 -31.61
C MET A 25 -22.69 0.49 -30.91
N ASN A 26 -23.27 1.18 -29.91
CA ASN A 26 -22.55 2.22 -29.13
C ASN A 26 -22.30 1.86 -27.66
N ALA A 27 -22.39 0.59 -27.27
CA ALA A 27 -21.59 0.16 -26.14
C ALA A 27 -20.14 0.19 -26.62
N ALA A 28 -19.48 1.33 -26.45
CA ALA A 28 -18.02 1.40 -26.55
C ALA A 28 -17.51 0.26 -25.66
N GLN A 29 -17.05 -0.82 -26.29
CA GLN A 29 -16.44 -1.93 -25.60
C GLN A 29 -15.26 -1.30 -24.90
N ALA A 30 -15.37 -1.09 -23.58
CA ALA A 30 -14.26 -0.58 -22.80
C ALA A 30 -13.07 -1.46 -23.18
N ALA A 31 -12.04 -0.85 -23.79
CA ALA A 31 -10.89 -1.59 -24.26
C ALA A 31 -10.40 -2.45 -23.07
N ALA A 32 -10.24 -3.74 -23.31
CA ALA A 32 -9.77 -4.64 -22.27
C ALA A 32 -8.46 -4.11 -21.70
N ILE A 33 -8.36 -4.08 -20.38
CA ILE A 33 -7.13 -3.64 -19.71
C ILE A 33 -6.02 -4.61 -20.09
N ASP A 34 -4.94 -4.08 -20.68
CA ASP A 34 -3.71 -4.85 -20.92
C ASP A 34 -2.86 -4.86 -19.64
N PRO A 35 -2.73 -6.00 -18.95
CA PRO A 35 -1.97 -6.07 -17.70
C PRO A 35 -0.50 -5.70 -17.86
N GLN A 36 0.06 -5.82 -19.07
CA GLN A 36 1.47 -5.47 -19.33
C GLN A 36 1.68 -3.96 -19.50
N ARG A 37 0.62 -3.17 -19.51
CA ARG A 37 0.67 -1.71 -19.71
C ARG A 37 -0.02 -0.94 -18.59
N ILE A 38 -0.11 -1.54 -17.41
CA ILE A 38 -0.62 -0.87 -16.21
C ILE A 38 0.51 -0.05 -15.58
N VAL A 39 0.21 1.20 -15.23
CA VAL A 39 1.15 2.07 -14.52
C VAL A 39 0.61 2.38 -13.13
N ALA A 40 1.47 2.22 -12.12
CA ALA A 40 1.16 2.49 -10.72
C ALA A 40 1.80 3.81 -10.26
N LEU A 41 0.96 4.73 -9.80
CA LEU A 41 1.37 6.07 -9.35
C LEU A 41 1.69 6.14 -7.85
N GLU A 42 1.54 5.01 -7.16
CA GLU A 42 1.82 4.86 -5.73
C GLU A 42 2.09 3.39 -5.39
N TRP A 43 2.67 3.12 -4.23
CA TRP A 43 3.26 1.81 -3.91
C TRP A 43 2.27 0.78 -3.36
N LEU A 44 1.14 1.19 -2.76
CA LEU A 44 0.04 0.26 -2.44
C LEU A 44 -0.45 -0.49 -3.69
N PRO A 45 -0.84 0.18 -4.79
CA PRO A 45 -1.26 -0.53 -5.98
C PRO A 45 -0.14 -1.34 -6.65
N VAL A 46 1.14 -0.97 -6.48
CA VAL A 46 2.26 -1.82 -6.90
C VAL A 46 2.19 -3.18 -6.18
N GLU A 47 2.02 -3.18 -4.86
CA GLU A 47 1.90 -4.43 -4.10
C GLU A 47 0.68 -5.25 -4.51
N LEU A 48 -0.45 -4.61 -4.77
CA LEU A 48 -1.67 -5.31 -5.23
C LEU A 48 -1.43 -6.01 -6.57
N LEU A 49 -0.77 -5.33 -7.53
CA LEU A 49 -0.42 -5.93 -8.82
C LEU A 49 0.55 -7.10 -8.66
N LEU A 50 1.63 -6.92 -7.89
CA LEU A 50 2.63 -7.95 -7.66
C LEU A 50 2.05 -9.17 -6.93
N ALA A 51 1.12 -8.97 -6.00
CA ALA A 51 0.39 -10.04 -5.33
C ALA A 51 -0.48 -10.88 -6.30
N LEU A 52 -0.92 -10.28 -7.40
CA LEU A 52 -1.65 -10.94 -8.48
C LEU A 52 -0.72 -11.52 -9.58
N GLY A 53 0.60 -11.41 -9.43
CA GLY A 53 1.58 -11.84 -10.42
C GLY A 53 1.71 -10.88 -11.62
N VAL A 54 1.22 -9.66 -11.50
CA VAL A 54 1.31 -8.64 -12.55
C VAL A 54 2.45 -7.67 -12.23
N THR A 55 3.43 -7.59 -13.12
CA THR A 55 4.49 -6.59 -13.03
C THR A 55 4.00 -5.27 -13.65
N PRO A 56 3.98 -4.15 -12.91
CA PRO A 56 3.59 -2.87 -13.49
C PRO A 56 4.56 -2.42 -14.60
N TYR A 57 4.03 -1.78 -15.64
CA TYR A 57 4.82 -1.23 -16.75
C TYR A 57 5.65 -0.01 -16.32
N GLY A 58 5.09 0.81 -15.44
CA GLY A 58 5.77 1.94 -14.82
C GLY A 58 5.34 2.11 -13.36
N VAL A 59 6.23 2.66 -12.56
CA VAL A 59 6.02 2.92 -11.13
C VAL A 59 6.56 4.30 -10.78
N ALA A 60 5.83 5.03 -9.97
CA ALA A 60 6.31 6.31 -9.46
C ALA A 60 7.34 6.10 -8.35
N ASP A 61 8.42 6.90 -8.42
CA ASP A 61 9.42 7.07 -7.36
C ASP A 61 10.14 5.77 -6.99
N ILE A 62 10.68 5.08 -8.00
CA ILE A 62 11.41 3.82 -7.83
C ILE A 62 12.61 3.95 -6.87
N PRO A 63 13.41 5.04 -6.86
CA PRO A 63 14.49 5.18 -5.90
C PRO A 63 14.01 5.10 -4.45
N ASN A 64 12.95 5.84 -4.11
CA ASN A 64 12.38 5.78 -2.77
C ASN A 64 11.60 4.48 -2.52
N TYR A 65 10.98 3.87 -3.53
CA TYR A 65 10.43 2.52 -3.40
C TYR A 65 11.49 1.53 -2.90
N THR A 66 12.66 1.55 -3.50
CA THR A 66 13.77 0.67 -3.10
C THR A 66 14.24 0.92 -1.66
N LEU A 67 14.18 2.17 -1.20
CA LEU A 67 14.57 2.57 0.15
C LEU A 67 13.50 2.22 1.20
N TRP A 68 12.23 2.49 0.92
CA TRP A 68 11.14 2.41 1.89
C TRP A 68 10.38 1.09 1.87
N VAL A 69 10.17 0.52 0.69
CA VAL A 69 9.47 -0.77 0.52
C VAL A 69 10.47 -1.92 0.57
N ASN A 70 11.57 -1.79 -0.15
CA ASN A 70 12.67 -2.74 -0.25
C ASN A 70 12.28 -4.11 -0.86
N GLU A 71 11.16 -4.68 -0.45
CA GLU A 71 10.63 -5.96 -0.94
C GLU A 71 9.11 -5.90 -1.21
N PRO A 72 8.62 -6.51 -2.31
CA PRO A 72 9.40 -7.16 -3.37
C PRO A 72 10.16 -6.14 -4.25
N ARG A 73 11.33 -6.53 -4.76
CA ARG A 73 12.10 -5.69 -5.70
C ARG A 73 11.42 -5.62 -7.05
N LEU A 74 11.42 -4.43 -7.64
CA LEU A 74 10.93 -4.26 -9.00
C LEU A 74 11.97 -4.74 -10.02
N PRO A 75 11.54 -5.41 -11.10
CA PRO A 75 12.43 -5.72 -12.24
C PRO A 75 12.99 -4.44 -12.87
N ALA A 76 14.20 -4.52 -13.42
CA ALA A 76 14.86 -3.39 -14.08
C ALA A 76 14.12 -2.88 -15.35
N SER A 77 13.15 -3.64 -15.86
CA SER A 77 12.30 -3.25 -16.99
C SER A 77 11.19 -2.28 -16.61
N VAL A 78 10.90 -2.09 -15.32
CA VAL A 78 9.87 -1.15 -14.86
C VAL A 78 10.37 0.28 -15.01
N ILE A 79 9.58 1.13 -15.64
CA ILE A 79 9.94 2.51 -15.94
C ILE A 79 9.63 3.39 -14.72
N ASP A 80 10.60 4.19 -14.29
CA ASP A 80 10.35 5.24 -13.29
C ASP A 80 9.61 6.41 -13.94
N ILE A 81 8.49 6.80 -13.37
CA ILE A 81 7.64 7.86 -13.90
C ILE A 81 7.70 9.16 -13.08
N GLY A 82 8.72 9.33 -12.25
CA GLY A 82 8.90 10.51 -11.39
C GLY A 82 8.20 10.37 -10.02
N LEU A 83 8.03 11.46 -9.31
CA LEU A 83 7.55 11.46 -7.92
C LEU A 83 6.10 10.99 -7.81
N ARG A 84 5.74 10.34 -6.70
CA ARG A 84 4.36 9.90 -6.42
C ARG A 84 3.37 11.06 -6.32
N THR A 85 3.80 12.20 -5.77
CA THR A 85 2.97 13.40 -5.66
C THR A 85 2.90 14.20 -6.96
N GLU A 86 3.94 14.11 -7.79
CA GLU A 86 4.10 14.87 -9.02
C GLU A 86 4.75 14.00 -10.11
N PRO A 87 4.04 12.99 -10.63
CA PRO A 87 4.56 12.13 -11.69
C PRO A 87 4.73 12.90 -13.00
N ASN A 88 5.64 12.44 -13.85
CA ASN A 88 5.86 13.01 -15.17
C ASN A 88 4.69 12.68 -16.12
N LEU A 89 3.71 13.58 -16.20
CA LEU A 89 2.50 13.39 -17.00
C LEU A 89 2.79 13.35 -18.52
N GLU A 90 3.88 13.98 -18.97
CA GLU A 90 4.29 13.92 -20.36
C GLU A 90 4.80 12.52 -20.72
N LEU A 91 5.69 11.96 -19.88
CA LEU A 91 6.16 10.59 -20.02
C LEU A 91 4.99 9.60 -19.98
N LEU A 92 4.07 9.76 -19.03
CA LEU A 92 2.86 8.93 -18.95
C LEU A 92 2.05 8.97 -20.25
N THR A 93 1.88 10.15 -20.83
CA THR A 93 1.17 10.31 -22.11
C THR A 93 1.89 9.59 -23.26
N GLN A 94 3.23 9.67 -23.30
CA GLN A 94 4.06 8.97 -24.30
C GLN A 94 4.03 7.45 -24.12
N MET A 95 3.99 6.97 -22.87
CA MET A 95 3.90 5.54 -22.54
C MET A 95 2.58 4.91 -22.99
N LYS A 96 1.51 5.69 -23.15
CA LYS A 96 0.15 5.21 -23.51
C LYS A 96 -0.29 4.03 -22.65
N PRO A 97 -0.37 4.17 -21.32
CA PRO A 97 -0.80 3.08 -20.43
C PRO A 97 -2.21 2.60 -20.78
N SER A 98 -2.47 1.32 -20.59
CA SER A 98 -3.84 0.78 -20.72
C SER A 98 -4.71 1.16 -19.53
N TYR A 99 -4.09 1.31 -18.35
CA TYR A 99 -4.76 1.65 -17.11
C TYR A 99 -3.80 2.29 -16.12
N LEU A 100 -4.32 3.22 -15.31
CA LEU A 100 -3.59 3.87 -14.22
C LEU A 100 -4.16 3.40 -12.88
N VAL A 101 -3.27 3.12 -11.92
CA VAL A 101 -3.67 2.76 -10.56
C VAL A 101 -2.93 3.62 -9.54
N TRP A 102 -3.64 4.07 -8.48
CA TRP A 102 -3.09 4.94 -7.44
C TRP A 102 -3.71 4.63 -6.08
N SER A 103 -3.17 5.21 -5.01
CA SER A 103 -3.82 5.19 -3.70
C SER A 103 -4.88 6.28 -3.63
N ALA A 104 -6.10 5.92 -3.27
CA ALA A 104 -7.22 6.85 -3.20
C ALA A 104 -6.91 8.01 -2.24
N GLY A 105 -7.09 9.24 -2.71
CA GLY A 105 -6.81 10.46 -1.96
C GLY A 105 -5.34 10.89 -1.93
N TYR A 106 -4.46 10.26 -2.73
CA TYR A 106 -3.05 10.60 -2.82
C TYR A 106 -2.59 10.83 -4.27
N GLY A 107 -1.70 11.82 -4.48
CA GLY A 107 -1.16 12.14 -5.81
C GLY A 107 -2.02 13.11 -6.62
N PRO A 108 -1.90 13.09 -7.96
CA PRO A 108 -2.65 13.97 -8.86
C PRO A 108 -4.15 13.73 -8.81
N SER A 109 -4.94 14.75 -9.16
CA SER A 109 -6.40 14.61 -9.24
C SER A 109 -6.81 13.62 -10.33
N GLU A 110 -7.89 12.87 -10.06
CA GLU A 110 -8.45 11.87 -10.99
C GLU A 110 -8.79 12.49 -12.36
N GLU A 111 -9.26 13.75 -12.38
CA GLU A 111 -9.56 14.48 -13.60
C GLU A 111 -8.31 14.65 -14.50
N LYS A 112 -7.14 14.95 -13.90
CA LYS A 112 -5.89 15.06 -14.66
C LYS A 112 -5.47 13.71 -15.23
N LEU A 113 -5.58 12.65 -14.42
CA LEU A 113 -5.22 11.29 -14.83
C LEU A 113 -6.14 10.74 -15.94
N ALA A 114 -7.45 11.00 -15.85
CA ALA A 114 -8.43 10.56 -16.83
C ALA A 114 -8.19 11.10 -18.24
N ARG A 115 -7.43 12.20 -18.38
CA ARG A 115 -7.01 12.74 -19.70
C ARG A 115 -5.92 11.90 -20.36
N ILE A 116 -5.23 11.05 -19.62
CA ILE A 116 -4.12 10.22 -20.11
C ILE A 116 -4.61 8.79 -20.39
N ALA A 117 -5.26 8.18 -19.40
CA ALA A 117 -5.82 6.84 -19.53
C ALA A 117 -6.92 6.61 -18.48
N PRO A 118 -7.80 5.60 -18.68
CA PRO A 118 -8.70 5.15 -17.63
C PRO A 118 -7.90 4.68 -16.42
N GLY A 119 -8.47 4.79 -15.23
CA GLY A 119 -7.76 4.38 -14.02
C GLY A 119 -8.67 4.31 -12.80
N ARG A 120 -8.09 3.85 -11.68
CA ARG A 120 -8.80 3.73 -10.42
C ARG A 120 -7.87 3.91 -9.21
N GLY A 121 -8.37 4.61 -8.19
CA GLY A 121 -7.78 4.67 -6.88
C GLY A 121 -8.18 3.48 -6.01
N PHE A 122 -7.23 2.96 -5.23
CA PHE A 122 -7.45 1.90 -4.24
C PHE A 122 -7.23 2.46 -2.84
N ALA A 123 -8.16 2.21 -1.93
CA ALA A 123 -8.07 2.74 -0.59
C ALA A 123 -7.04 1.96 0.24
N PHE A 124 -6.12 2.66 0.89
CA PHE A 124 -5.17 2.09 1.83
C PHE A 124 -5.89 1.62 3.11
N SER A 125 -6.76 2.45 3.67
CA SER A 125 -7.37 2.22 4.97
C SER A 125 -8.79 2.77 5.01
N ASP A 126 -9.55 2.33 5.98
CA ASP A 126 -10.80 2.93 6.47
C ASP A 126 -10.57 3.76 7.75
N GLY A 127 -9.30 3.99 8.12
CA GLY A 127 -8.88 4.64 9.35
C GLY A 127 -8.79 3.69 10.56
N LYS A 128 -9.09 2.39 10.40
CA LYS A 128 -9.13 1.40 11.50
C LYS A 128 -8.37 0.13 11.21
N LYS A 129 -8.61 -0.51 10.04
CA LYS A 129 -8.11 -1.84 9.69
C LYS A 129 -7.47 -1.86 8.31
N PRO A 130 -6.27 -1.31 8.15
CA PRO A 130 -5.61 -1.20 6.85
C PRO A 130 -5.37 -2.56 6.17
N LEU A 131 -5.00 -3.60 6.91
CA LEU A 131 -4.75 -4.92 6.33
C LEU A 131 -6.05 -5.58 5.83
N THR A 132 -7.14 -5.50 6.59
CA THR A 132 -8.46 -5.94 6.13
C THR A 132 -8.88 -5.18 4.87
N ASN A 133 -8.64 -3.87 4.83
CA ASN A 133 -8.94 -3.04 3.66
C ASN A 133 -8.04 -3.39 2.46
N ALA A 134 -6.75 -3.67 2.69
CA ALA A 134 -5.82 -4.10 1.64
C ALA A 134 -6.25 -5.43 0.99
N ARG A 135 -6.76 -6.39 1.77
CA ARG A 135 -7.34 -7.65 1.25
C ARG A 135 -8.55 -7.40 0.35
N LYS A 136 -9.40 -6.44 0.72
CA LYS A 136 -10.53 -5.99 -0.10
C LYS A 136 -10.03 -5.34 -1.39
N SER A 137 -9.09 -4.40 -1.30
CA SER A 137 -8.49 -3.73 -2.46
C SER A 137 -7.83 -4.72 -3.42
N LEU A 138 -7.17 -5.78 -2.90
CA LEU A 138 -6.63 -6.87 -3.72
C LEU A 138 -7.73 -7.60 -4.50
N SER A 139 -8.84 -7.93 -3.84
CA SER A 139 -9.98 -8.59 -4.49
C SER A 139 -10.61 -7.70 -5.56
N GLU A 140 -10.72 -6.40 -5.30
CA GLU A 140 -11.22 -5.43 -6.27
C GLU A 140 -10.29 -5.25 -7.49
N MET A 141 -8.97 -5.24 -7.25
CA MET A 141 -7.97 -5.23 -8.33
C MET A 141 -8.07 -6.52 -9.17
N ALA A 142 -8.22 -7.66 -8.50
CA ALA A 142 -8.36 -8.95 -9.19
C ALA A 142 -9.62 -9.02 -10.07
N GLN A 143 -10.76 -8.53 -9.58
CA GLN A 143 -12.00 -8.42 -10.38
C GLN A 143 -11.79 -7.52 -11.61
N LEU A 144 -11.10 -6.39 -11.44
CA LEU A 144 -10.80 -5.47 -12.52
C LEU A 144 -9.96 -6.12 -13.63
N LEU A 145 -9.06 -7.04 -13.26
CA LEU A 145 -8.12 -7.69 -14.16
C LEU A 145 -8.53 -9.12 -14.56
N ASN A 146 -9.67 -9.65 -14.09
CA ASN A 146 -10.11 -11.04 -14.22
C ASN A 146 -9.09 -12.06 -13.67
N LEU A 147 -8.51 -11.74 -12.49
CA LEU A 147 -7.48 -12.52 -11.79
C LEU A 147 -7.95 -13.01 -10.42
N GLU A 148 -9.26 -13.29 -10.22
CA GLU A 148 -9.83 -13.65 -8.92
C GLU A 148 -9.25 -14.96 -8.35
N SER A 149 -8.84 -15.88 -9.21
CA SER A 149 -8.19 -17.11 -8.75
C SER A 149 -6.79 -16.84 -8.19
N ALA A 150 -6.03 -15.92 -8.80
CA ALA A 150 -4.74 -15.49 -8.29
C ALA A 150 -4.87 -14.80 -6.93
N ALA A 151 -5.88 -13.94 -6.78
CA ALA A 151 -6.16 -13.29 -5.50
C ALA A 151 -6.49 -14.30 -4.39
N ARG A 152 -7.35 -15.29 -4.66
CA ARG A 152 -7.65 -16.36 -3.68
C ARG A 152 -6.38 -17.11 -3.28
N SER A 153 -5.62 -17.59 -4.26
CA SER A 153 -4.37 -18.31 -4.00
C SER A 153 -3.38 -17.47 -3.18
N HIS A 154 -3.24 -16.18 -3.49
CA HIS A 154 -2.38 -15.28 -2.73
C HIS A 154 -2.89 -15.09 -1.30
N LEU A 155 -4.20 -14.90 -1.08
CA LEU A 155 -4.76 -14.70 0.26
C LEU A 155 -4.67 -15.97 1.11
N ASP A 156 -4.85 -17.15 0.54
CA ASP A 156 -4.66 -18.43 1.23
C ASP A 156 -3.17 -18.60 1.63
N HIS A 157 -2.26 -18.28 0.72
CA HIS A 157 -0.82 -18.27 1.01
C HIS A 157 -0.46 -17.25 2.09
N PHE A 158 -0.99 -16.04 2.01
CA PHE A 158 -0.83 -14.98 3.02
C PHE A 158 -1.23 -15.48 4.40
N ASP A 159 -2.44 -16.03 4.55
CA ASP A 159 -2.93 -16.52 5.84
C ASP A 159 -2.05 -17.67 6.37
N SER A 160 -1.65 -18.61 5.51
CA SER A 160 -0.73 -19.69 5.87
C SER A 160 0.62 -19.19 6.37
N VAL A 161 1.22 -18.20 5.68
CA VAL A 161 2.50 -17.61 6.06
C VAL A 161 2.39 -16.87 7.40
N ILE A 162 1.37 -16.02 7.56
CA ILE A 162 1.18 -15.29 8.82
C ILE A 162 0.98 -16.27 9.99
N ASP A 163 0.13 -17.28 9.83
CA ASP A 163 -0.16 -18.22 10.91
C ASP A 163 1.04 -19.13 11.25
N SER A 164 1.95 -19.37 10.30
CA SER A 164 3.16 -20.19 10.53
C SER A 164 4.11 -19.57 11.56
N TYR A 165 4.12 -18.26 11.71
CA TYR A 165 4.94 -17.57 12.71
C TYR A 165 4.32 -17.52 14.11
N LYS A 166 3.01 -17.74 14.26
CA LYS A 166 2.31 -17.62 15.55
C LYS A 166 2.95 -18.43 16.68
N PRO A 167 3.35 -19.72 16.51
CA PRO A 167 3.97 -20.50 17.57
C PRO A 167 5.28 -19.91 18.10
N ARG A 168 5.98 -19.13 17.26
CA ARG A 168 7.28 -18.54 17.62
C ARG A 168 7.19 -17.42 18.65
N PHE A 169 5.98 -16.90 18.88
CA PHE A 169 5.69 -15.84 19.84
C PHE A 169 4.98 -16.34 21.11
N ALA A 170 4.66 -17.64 21.20
CA ALA A 170 3.88 -18.21 22.30
C ALA A 170 4.54 -18.03 23.69
N GLY A 171 5.89 -17.98 23.75
CA GLY A 171 6.66 -17.79 24.99
C GLY A 171 7.12 -16.36 25.27
N ARG A 172 6.73 -15.38 24.42
CA ARG A 172 7.28 -14.01 24.49
C ARG A 172 6.90 -13.24 25.78
N GLY A 173 5.83 -13.62 26.47
CA GLY A 173 5.27 -12.84 27.58
C GLY A 173 4.48 -11.61 27.12
N ASP A 174 4.01 -10.81 28.09
CA ASP A 174 3.04 -9.71 27.86
C ASP A 174 3.69 -8.36 27.56
N ARG A 175 5.03 -8.30 27.35
CA ARG A 175 5.71 -7.03 27.12
C ARG A 175 5.23 -6.39 25.82
N PRO A 176 4.74 -5.12 25.85
CA PRO A 176 4.27 -4.44 24.66
C PRO A 176 5.42 -4.12 23.68
N LEU A 177 5.08 -4.02 22.41
CA LEU A 177 6.00 -3.67 21.33
C LEU A 177 5.76 -2.22 20.90
N LEU A 178 6.79 -1.39 20.96
CA LEU A 178 6.81 -0.05 20.39
C LEU A 178 7.46 -0.12 18.99
N MET A 179 6.70 0.23 17.97
CA MET A 179 7.17 0.26 16.59
C MET A 179 7.44 1.70 16.15
N VAL A 180 8.64 1.97 15.64
CA VAL A 180 9.08 3.32 15.29
C VAL A 180 9.95 3.33 14.03
N THR A 181 10.04 4.49 13.38
CA THR A 181 11.10 4.81 12.42
C THR A 181 11.57 6.25 12.62
N LEU A 182 12.85 6.50 12.41
CA LEU A 182 13.43 7.83 12.54
C LEU A 182 13.01 8.70 11.34
N LEU A 183 12.43 9.87 11.61
CA LEU A 183 12.10 10.87 10.58
C LEU A 183 13.23 11.88 10.41
N ASP A 184 13.72 12.40 11.52
CA ASP A 184 14.82 13.37 11.57
C ASP A 184 15.52 13.31 12.95
N ALA A 185 16.49 14.20 13.18
CA ALA A 185 17.27 14.24 14.41
C ALA A 185 16.47 14.45 15.70
N ARG A 186 15.19 14.80 15.63
CA ARG A 186 14.32 15.13 16.78
C ARG A 186 12.98 14.41 16.78
N HIS A 187 12.59 13.79 15.67
CA HIS A 187 11.26 13.17 15.54
C HIS A 187 11.35 11.73 15.09
N MET A 188 10.47 10.92 15.66
CA MET A 188 10.18 9.57 15.19
C MET A 188 8.72 9.47 14.74
N LEU A 189 8.49 8.67 13.72
CA LEU A 189 7.18 8.17 13.39
C LEU A 189 6.91 6.96 14.26
N VAL A 190 5.81 6.97 14.99
CA VAL A 190 5.33 5.83 15.77
C VAL A 190 4.09 5.22 15.11
N PHE A 191 3.91 3.89 15.28
CA PHE A 191 2.82 3.15 14.65
C PHE A 191 1.88 2.64 15.74
N GLY A 192 0.60 3.01 15.63
CA GLY A 192 -0.42 2.69 16.63
C GLY A 192 -1.37 1.57 16.22
N ASN A 193 -2.49 1.50 16.94
CA ASN A 193 -3.46 0.41 16.83
C ASN A 193 -4.27 0.36 15.51
N ASN A 194 -4.19 1.39 14.68
CA ASN A 194 -4.80 1.45 13.35
C ASN A 194 -3.77 1.41 12.21
N CYS A 195 -2.52 0.99 12.48
CA CYS A 195 -1.52 0.78 11.45
C CYS A 195 -1.67 -0.57 10.73
N LEU A 196 -1.02 -0.73 9.59
CA LEU A 196 -1.05 -1.97 8.80
C LEU A 196 -0.61 -3.20 9.63
N PHE A 197 0.36 -3.04 10.51
CA PHE A 197 0.97 -4.12 11.28
C PHE A 197 0.13 -4.58 12.46
N GLN A 198 -0.83 -3.77 12.91
CA GLN A 198 -1.63 -4.10 14.10
C GLN A 198 -2.38 -5.41 13.95
N GLU A 199 -3.01 -5.67 12.80
CA GLU A 199 -3.76 -6.90 12.60
C GLU A 199 -2.84 -8.15 12.55
N VAL A 200 -1.55 -7.99 12.27
CA VAL A 200 -0.54 -9.06 12.39
C VAL A 200 -0.17 -9.27 13.86
N LEU A 201 0.07 -8.19 14.61
CA LEU A 201 0.33 -8.27 16.06
C LEU A 201 -0.83 -8.92 16.81
N ASP A 202 -2.06 -8.59 16.44
CA ASP A 202 -3.27 -9.18 17.04
C ASP A 202 -3.31 -10.71 16.86
N ARG A 203 -2.90 -11.22 15.67
CA ARG A 203 -2.82 -12.67 15.43
C ARG A 203 -1.79 -13.37 16.30
N TYR A 204 -0.75 -12.66 16.72
CA TYR A 204 0.34 -13.18 17.57
C TYR A 204 0.13 -12.91 19.05
N GLY A 205 -0.92 -12.18 19.42
CA GLY A 205 -1.20 -11.76 20.80
C GLY A 205 -0.20 -10.73 21.33
N ILE A 206 0.46 -9.98 20.45
CA ILE A 206 1.45 -8.97 20.82
C ILE A 206 0.76 -7.62 21.00
N LYS A 207 0.88 -7.02 22.19
CA LYS A 207 0.32 -5.70 22.46
C LYS A 207 1.17 -4.61 21.83
N ASN A 208 0.51 -3.65 21.17
CA ASN A 208 1.16 -2.41 20.75
C ASN A 208 1.34 -1.50 21.96
N ALA A 209 2.52 -0.94 22.12
CA ALA A 209 2.83 -0.04 23.23
C ALA A 209 2.28 1.37 23.07
N TRP A 210 1.98 1.79 21.82
CA TRP A 210 1.48 3.15 21.56
C TRP A 210 -0.04 3.22 21.70
N GLU A 211 -0.50 3.98 22.69
CA GLU A 211 -1.92 4.24 22.99
C GLU A 211 -2.33 5.71 22.72
N GLY A 212 -1.40 6.53 22.17
CA GLY A 212 -1.67 7.94 21.87
C GLY A 212 -2.50 8.13 20.61
N GLU A 213 -2.81 9.39 20.34
CA GLU A 213 -3.56 9.77 19.14
C GLU A 213 -2.82 9.36 17.86
N MET A 214 -3.61 8.97 16.86
CA MET A 214 -3.13 8.50 15.57
C MET A 214 -3.79 9.26 14.43
N THR A 215 -3.06 9.42 13.35
CA THR A 215 -3.64 9.89 12.09
C THR A 215 -4.47 8.78 11.42
N PHE A 216 -5.21 9.15 10.39
CA PHE A 216 -5.88 8.19 9.49
C PHE A 216 -4.92 7.11 8.96
N TRP A 217 -3.65 7.44 8.80
CA TRP A 217 -2.62 6.55 8.24
C TRP A 217 -2.07 5.52 9.23
N GLY A 218 -2.50 5.55 10.49
CA GLY A 218 -2.03 4.60 11.49
C GLY A 218 -0.62 4.90 12.03
N SER A 219 -0.15 6.13 11.79
CA SER A 219 1.14 6.61 12.29
C SER A 219 1.01 8.06 12.77
N THR A 220 1.92 8.48 13.63
CA THR A 220 2.03 9.89 14.07
C THR A 220 3.48 10.26 14.35
N ALA A 221 3.86 11.49 14.00
CA ALA A 221 5.18 12.02 14.30
C ALA A 221 5.23 12.55 15.73
N VAL A 222 6.23 12.13 16.50
CA VAL A 222 6.41 12.56 17.89
C VAL A 222 7.86 12.97 18.14
N GLY A 223 8.05 13.90 19.08
CA GLY A 223 9.39 14.21 19.60
C GLY A 223 10.00 12.98 20.26
N ILE A 224 11.31 12.76 20.06
CA ILE A 224 12.05 11.62 20.60
C ILE A 224 11.96 11.59 22.14
N ASP A 225 11.88 12.75 22.79
CA ASP A 225 11.72 12.90 24.23
C ASP A 225 10.48 12.20 24.78
N ARG A 226 9.39 12.16 24.00
CA ARG A 226 8.15 11.46 24.42
C ARG A 226 8.34 9.95 24.57
N LEU A 227 9.31 9.37 23.88
CA LEU A 227 9.60 7.93 23.99
C LEU A 227 10.17 7.55 25.36
N ALA A 228 10.74 8.50 26.12
CA ALA A 228 11.24 8.28 27.47
C ALA A 228 10.16 7.84 28.49
N ALA A 229 8.89 8.04 28.17
CA ALA A 229 7.76 7.57 28.99
C ALA A 229 7.61 6.04 28.97
N PHE A 230 8.12 5.35 27.94
CA PHE A 230 8.02 3.90 27.79
C PHE A 230 9.13 3.20 28.59
N LYS A 231 8.77 2.55 29.71
CA LYS A 231 9.75 1.97 30.64
C LYS A 231 10.01 0.48 30.39
N ASP A 232 8.97 -0.29 30.06
CA ASP A 232 9.05 -1.74 29.91
C ASP A 232 8.43 -2.18 28.56
N VAL A 233 9.13 -1.87 27.49
CA VAL A 233 8.73 -2.21 26.12
C VAL A 233 9.90 -2.79 25.36
N ASP A 234 9.60 -3.62 24.35
CA ASP A 234 10.53 -3.90 23.27
C ASP A 234 10.33 -2.83 22.17
N VAL A 235 11.40 -2.41 21.53
CA VAL A 235 11.35 -1.40 20.47
C VAL A 235 11.83 -2.02 19.17
N LEU A 236 10.98 -1.93 18.14
CA LEU A 236 11.30 -2.29 16.76
C LEU A 236 11.48 -0.99 15.97
N CYS A 237 12.71 -0.70 15.57
CA CYS A 237 13.06 0.50 14.83
C CYS A 237 13.35 0.12 13.38
N PHE A 238 12.47 0.52 12.47
CA PHE A 238 12.63 0.28 11.03
C PHE A 238 13.69 1.22 10.45
N ASP A 239 14.60 0.66 9.65
CA ASP A 239 15.70 1.38 9.03
C ASP A 239 15.36 1.72 7.57
N HIS A 240 15.26 3.00 7.26
CA HIS A 240 14.95 3.52 5.94
C HIS A 240 16.14 4.29 5.35
N GLY A 241 17.38 3.83 5.60
CA GLY A 241 18.59 4.40 5.03
C GLY A 241 19.06 5.69 5.70
N ASN A 242 18.59 5.96 6.92
CA ASN A 242 18.97 7.12 7.73
C ASN A 242 20.05 6.78 8.78
N GLU A 243 21.05 5.99 8.38
CA GLU A 243 22.10 5.48 9.26
C GLU A 243 22.87 6.61 9.97
N ARG A 244 23.19 7.69 9.25
CA ARG A 244 23.95 8.81 9.80
C ARG A 244 23.15 9.54 10.89
N GLU A 245 21.88 9.80 10.63
CA GLU A 245 20.97 10.45 11.58
C GLU A 245 20.76 9.56 12.81
N MET A 246 20.61 8.24 12.59
CA MET A 246 20.49 7.28 13.67
C MET A 246 21.75 7.22 14.54
N GLN A 247 22.94 7.22 13.97
CA GLN A 247 24.21 7.27 14.73
C GLN A 247 24.29 8.53 15.57
N THR A 248 23.90 9.68 14.99
CA THR A 248 23.85 10.96 15.70
C THR A 248 22.87 10.89 16.88
N LEU A 249 21.68 10.35 16.69
CA LEU A 249 20.70 10.16 17.76
C LEU A 249 21.23 9.26 18.85
N MET A 250 21.78 8.10 18.50
CA MET A 250 22.31 7.10 19.44
C MET A 250 23.43 7.64 20.32
N ALA A 251 24.18 8.66 19.88
CA ALA A 251 25.23 9.34 20.64
C ALA A 251 24.67 10.36 21.65
N THR A 252 23.37 10.72 21.58
CA THR A 252 22.80 11.73 22.48
C THR A 252 22.57 11.20 23.90
N PRO A 253 22.82 12.03 24.94
CA PRO A 253 22.51 11.65 26.33
C PRO A 253 21.02 11.28 26.54
N LEU A 254 20.11 11.97 25.82
CA LEU A 254 18.67 11.67 25.88
C LEU A 254 18.38 10.25 25.45
N TRP A 255 18.88 9.80 24.30
CA TRP A 255 18.66 8.44 23.80
C TRP A 255 19.27 7.40 24.74
N GLN A 256 20.51 7.61 25.19
CA GLN A 256 21.22 6.70 26.09
C GLN A 256 20.55 6.58 27.48
N ALA A 257 19.83 7.61 27.93
CA ALA A 257 19.11 7.58 29.18
C ALA A 257 17.76 6.83 29.11
N MET A 258 17.26 6.51 27.91
CA MET A 258 15.96 5.85 27.75
C MET A 258 15.96 4.44 28.34
N PRO A 259 14.91 4.05 29.08
CA PRO A 259 14.85 2.75 29.77
C PRO A 259 15.07 1.56 28.82
N PHE A 260 14.42 1.53 27.68
CA PHE A 260 14.52 0.44 26.70
C PHE A 260 15.92 0.40 26.02
N VAL A 261 16.62 1.53 25.89
CA VAL A 261 18.00 1.59 25.38
C VAL A 261 18.96 1.00 26.41
N ARG A 262 18.85 1.43 27.66
CA ARG A 262 19.68 0.92 28.78
C ARG A 262 19.46 -0.59 29.01
N GLN A 263 18.27 -1.10 28.72
CA GLN A 263 17.91 -2.50 28.80
C GLN A 263 18.24 -3.30 27.54
N GLN A 264 18.86 -2.68 26.54
CA GLN A 264 19.24 -3.29 25.24
C GLN A 264 18.03 -3.90 24.50
N ARG A 265 16.86 -3.26 24.59
CA ARG A 265 15.60 -3.75 24.00
C ARG A 265 15.25 -3.06 22.68
N VAL A 266 16.17 -2.35 22.10
CA VAL A 266 15.99 -1.76 20.76
C VAL A 266 16.53 -2.73 19.71
N LYS A 267 15.67 -3.14 18.79
CA LYS A 267 16.05 -3.93 17.60
C LYS A 267 15.89 -3.05 16.37
N ARG A 268 17.01 -2.75 15.72
CA ARG A 268 16.99 -2.16 14.37
C ARG A 268 16.72 -3.26 13.37
N VAL A 269 15.80 -3.01 12.48
CA VAL A 269 15.33 -3.99 11.50
C VAL A 269 15.24 -3.36 10.10
N PRO A 270 15.29 -4.17 9.03
CA PRO A 270 15.11 -3.66 7.68
C PRO A 270 13.84 -2.84 7.49
N ALA A 271 13.84 -1.98 6.48
CA ALA A 271 12.67 -1.24 6.05
C ALA A 271 11.50 -2.17 5.74
N VAL A 272 10.32 -1.81 6.18
CA VAL A 272 9.06 -2.44 5.80
C VAL A 272 8.05 -1.35 5.51
N TRP A 273 7.41 -1.39 4.36
CA TRP A 273 6.45 -0.35 3.99
C TRP A 273 5.18 -0.43 4.83
N PHE A 274 4.91 0.61 5.57
CA PHE A 274 3.82 0.65 6.53
C PHE A 274 2.48 1.15 5.97
N TYR A 275 2.47 1.61 4.71
CA TYR A 275 1.26 1.99 3.95
C TYR A 275 1.03 1.06 2.76
N GLY A 276 1.53 -0.17 2.85
CA GLY A 276 1.41 -1.21 1.84
C GLY A 276 0.17 -2.08 1.99
N ALA A 277 0.32 -3.33 1.59
CA ALA A 277 -0.74 -4.32 1.58
C ALA A 277 -0.29 -5.65 2.22
N THR A 278 -0.78 -6.76 1.68
CA THR A 278 -0.48 -8.11 2.18
C THR A 278 1.00 -8.50 2.05
N LEU A 279 1.71 -8.03 1.02
CA LEU A 279 3.14 -8.31 0.86
C LEU A 279 3.96 -7.62 1.94
N SER A 280 3.68 -6.35 2.23
CA SER A 280 4.28 -5.63 3.36
C SER A 280 3.97 -6.27 4.70
N ALA A 281 2.75 -6.77 4.90
CA ALA A 281 2.38 -7.46 6.13
C ALA A 281 3.12 -8.81 6.29
N MET A 282 3.33 -9.57 5.21
CA MET A 282 4.15 -10.79 5.22
C MET A 282 5.62 -10.46 5.49
N HIS A 283 6.14 -9.40 4.89
CA HIS A 283 7.50 -8.91 5.16
C HIS A 283 7.65 -8.51 6.63
N PHE A 284 6.68 -7.77 7.17
CA PHE A 284 6.66 -7.41 8.60
C PHE A 284 6.69 -8.64 9.50
N ALA A 285 5.87 -9.66 9.23
CA ALA A 285 5.85 -10.89 10.03
C ALA A 285 7.21 -11.59 10.06
N ARG A 286 7.89 -11.68 8.92
CA ARG A 286 9.24 -12.23 8.80
C ARG A 286 10.28 -11.41 9.57
N VAL A 287 10.24 -10.09 9.45
CA VAL A 287 11.14 -9.18 10.17
C VAL A 287 10.90 -9.26 11.68
N LEU A 288 9.64 -9.29 12.10
CA LEU A 288 9.27 -9.45 13.50
C LEU A 288 9.77 -10.78 14.07
N ASP A 289 9.61 -11.89 13.35
CA ASP A 289 10.13 -13.20 13.74
C ASP A 289 11.66 -13.18 13.89
N SER A 290 12.37 -12.61 12.93
CA SER A 290 13.83 -12.51 13.00
C SER A 290 14.32 -11.68 14.18
N ALA A 291 13.56 -10.65 14.58
CA ALA A 291 13.93 -9.76 15.68
C ALA A 291 13.57 -10.30 17.08
N LEU A 292 12.39 -10.95 17.21
CA LEU A 292 11.76 -11.29 18.47
C LEU A 292 11.30 -12.75 18.57
N GLY A 293 11.29 -13.50 17.47
CA GLY A 293 10.87 -14.90 17.43
C GLY A 293 11.89 -15.82 18.14
N GLY A 294 11.38 -16.77 18.91
CA GLY A 294 12.24 -17.77 19.57
C GLY A 294 13.04 -17.26 20.77
N GLN A 295 12.70 -16.11 21.34
CA GLN A 295 13.19 -15.67 22.66
C GLN A 295 12.33 -16.32 23.77
N ALA A 296 12.41 -17.65 23.86
CA ALA A 296 11.82 -18.44 24.95
C ALA A 296 12.92 -18.92 25.88
#